data_7b5f674185c32fe773229876870f6869
#
_entry.id   7b5f674185c32fe773229876870f6869
#
_cell.length_a   1.000
_cell.length_b   1.000
_cell.length_c   1.000
_cell.angle_alpha   90.00
_cell.angle_beta   90.00
_cell.angle_gamma   90.00
#
_symmetry.space_group_name_H-M   'P 1'
#
loop_
_entity.id
_entity.type
_entity.pdbx_description
1 polymer ?
#
loop_
_entity_poly.entity_id
_entity_poly.type
_entity_poly.pdbx_seq_one_letter_code
_entity_poly.pdbx_strand_id
1 'polypeptide(L)'
;MFLVTDATGHVGKAVVAELAARSVPVRVLTAPQVEEIPPQPPGVEAMRCNFSDPASVARAMQGVEAVLMACPPMPQVSEAQKRLAEAARQACVERVVQISGAGADPQMCCARMLRWYGEAEANLAAMGLKPTRLRPTMQMQMLLEFAPSIVQHGLICGPFRSAQWTWVDARDVAAVAVAALEDPQHADRIYVVTGGETIAFSEVAERMGRVLGRTIRYTDITANEARGWLQGRGVPPVMIEARLELWDACASNLINVAPTSVVKEITGREPRSLEEFVADYRGAFA
;
A
#
# COMPACT_ATOMS: atom_id res chain seq x y z
N MET A 1 18.45 -9.19 10.19
CA MET A 1 17.07 -8.87 10.64
C MET A 1 16.46 -7.83 9.70
N PHE A 2 15.21 -8.00 9.29
CA PHE A 2 14.51 -7.02 8.45
C PHE A 2 13.56 -6.16 9.30
N LEU A 3 13.38 -4.89 8.92
CA LEU A 3 12.46 -3.97 9.57
C LEU A 3 11.27 -3.66 8.66
N VAL A 4 10.05 -3.70 9.21
CA VAL A 4 8.81 -3.30 8.51
C VAL A 4 8.14 -2.17 9.29
N THR A 5 7.96 -0.99 8.66
CA THR A 5 7.49 0.22 9.37
C THR A 5 5.97 0.35 9.48
N ASP A 6 5.21 -0.25 8.59
CA ASP A 6 3.73 -0.28 8.61
C ASP A 6 3.23 -1.73 8.55
N ALA A 7 3.45 -2.46 9.63
CA ALA A 7 3.06 -3.87 9.73
C ALA A 7 1.53 -4.08 9.85
N THR A 8 0.75 -3.01 10.05
CA THR A 8 -0.72 -3.06 10.13
C THR A 8 -1.39 -2.77 8.80
N GLY A 9 -0.70 -2.11 7.88
CA GLY A 9 -1.16 -1.86 6.52
C GLY A 9 -1.21 -3.14 5.69
N HIS A 10 -1.94 -3.12 4.59
CA HIS A 10 -2.17 -4.32 3.77
C HIS A 10 -0.88 -4.95 3.22
N VAL A 11 0.02 -4.12 2.70
CA VAL A 11 1.31 -4.59 2.17
C VAL A 11 2.23 -5.03 3.30
N GLY A 12 2.41 -4.21 4.34
CA GLY A 12 3.31 -4.52 5.45
C GLY A 12 2.90 -5.79 6.19
N LYS A 13 1.60 -5.98 6.44
CA LYS A 13 1.06 -7.21 7.03
C LYS A 13 1.38 -8.46 6.19
N ALA A 14 1.25 -8.35 4.88
CA ALA A 14 1.56 -9.45 3.96
C ALA A 14 3.07 -9.74 3.92
N VAL A 15 3.93 -8.70 3.93
CA VAL A 15 5.40 -8.85 4.01
C VAL A 15 5.80 -9.54 5.30
N VAL A 16 5.27 -9.12 6.45
CA VAL A 16 5.56 -9.76 7.75
C VAL A 16 5.16 -11.23 7.74
N ALA A 17 3.97 -11.55 7.21
CA ALA A 17 3.49 -12.94 7.13
C ALA A 17 4.40 -13.80 6.23
N GLU A 18 4.83 -13.27 5.08
CA GLU A 18 5.69 -14.00 4.15
C GLU A 18 7.11 -14.22 4.72
N LEU A 19 7.71 -13.21 5.34
CA LEU A 19 9.02 -13.32 5.98
C LEU A 19 8.98 -14.28 7.19
N ALA A 20 7.95 -14.20 8.01
CA ALA A 20 7.76 -15.11 9.15
C ALA A 20 7.62 -16.58 8.71
N ALA A 21 6.86 -16.84 7.62
CA ALA A 21 6.72 -18.17 7.04
C ALA A 21 8.05 -18.74 6.53
N ARG A 22 9.01 -17.88 6.18
CA ARG A 22 10.38 -18.26 5.77
C ARG A 22 11.37 -18.28 6.95
N SER A 23 10.89 -18.06 8.17
CA SER A 23 11.73 -17.98 9.39
C SER A 23 12.79 -16.86 9.32
N VAL A 24 12.54 -15.80 8.55
CA VAL A 24 13.39 -14.62 8.51
C VAL A 24 13.06 -13.73 9.72
N PRO A 25 14.05 -13.33 10.53
CA PRO A 25 13.80 -12.46 11.68
C PRO A 25 13.30 -11.07 11.23
N VAL A 26 12.14 -10.65 11.75
CA VAL A 26 11.49 -9.39 11.40
C VAL A 26 11.26 -8.54 12.64
N ARG A 27 11.57 -7.25 12.55
CA ARG A 27 11.13 -6.23 13.50
C ARG A 27 9.99 -5.44 12.90
N VAL A 28 8.91 -5.27 13.66
CA VAL A 28 7.77 -4.42 13.30
C VAL A 28 7.67 -3.24 14.24
N LEU A 29 7.28 -2.09 13.72
CA LEU A 29 7.12 -0.88 14.54
C LEU A 29 5.66 -0.65 14.89
N THR A 30 5.43 -0.32 16.16
CA THR A 30 4.13 0.08 16.69
C THR A 30 4.19 1.51 17.21
N ALA A 31 3.08 2.23 17.15
CA ALA A 31 3.02 3.59 17.69
C ALA A 31 3.21 3.60 19.22
N PRO A 32 3.80 4.66 19.80
CA PRO A 32 4.11 4.71 21.23
C PRO A 32 2.88 4.57 22.14
N GLN A 33 1.73 5.05 21.68
CA GLN A 33 0.45 5.03 22.42
C GLN A 33 -0.26 3.67 22.41
N VAL A 34 0.27 2.67 21.72
CA VAL A 34 -0.26 1.31 21.76
C VAL A 34 0.04 0.72 23.14
N GLU A 35 -1.00 0.57 23.98
CA GLU A 35 -0.84 0.09 25.36
C GLU A 35 -0.37 -1.35 25.39
N GLU A 36 -1.01 -2.21 24.62
CA GLU A 36 -0.68 -3.63 24.52
C GLU A 36 -0.29 -4.00 23.09
N ILE A 37 0.91 -4.54 22.91
CA ILE A 37 1.37 -5.07 21.64
C ILE A 37 0.76 -6.46 21.44
N PRO A 38 -0.05 -6.68 20.41
CA PRO A 38 -0.64 -8.01 20.15
C PRO A 38 0.46 -9.08 20.01
N PRO A 39 0.17 -10.33 20.36
CA PRO A 39 1.09 -11.44 20.12
C PRO A 39 1.55 -11.48 18.65
N GLN A 40 2.84 -11.67 18.46
CA GLN A 40 3.44 -11.72 17.14
C GLN A 40 3.74 -13.19 16.73
N PRO A 41 3.80 -13.50 15.43
CA PRO A 41 4.28 -14.79 14.97
C PRO A 41 5.72 -15.09 15.44
N PRO A 42 6.13 -16.34 15.51
CA PRO A 42 7.52 -16.69 15.80
C PRO A 42 8.50 -15.97 14.87
N GLY A 43 9.58 -15.44 15.41
CA GLY A 43 10.60 -14.69 14.66
C GLY A 43 10.22 -13.23 14.38
N VAL A 44 9.06 -12.75 14.81
CA VAL A 44 8.66 -11.35 14.69
C VAL A 44 8.78 -10.64 16.03
N GLU A 45 9.63 -9.61 16.09
CA GLU A 45 9.82 -8.72 17.23
C GLU A 45 9.01 -7.44 17.03
N ALA A 46 8.14 -7.07 17.96
CA ALA A 46 7.44 -5.80 17.91
C ALA A 46 8.09 -4.76 18.84
N MET A 47 8.37 -3.59 18.30
CA MET A 47 9.03 -2.50 19.01
C MET A 47 8.21 -1.21 18.93
N ARG A 48 8.02 -0.54 20.06
CA ARG A 48 7.45 0.81 20.09
C ARG A 48 8.42 1.82 19.49
N CYS A 49 7.94 2.62 18.54
CA CYS A 49 8.75 3.63 17.88
C CYS A 49 7.97 4.94 17.75
N ASN A 50 8.56 6.02 18.27
CA ASN A 50 8.11 7.38 18.03
C ASN A 50 8.88 7.95 16.83
N PHE A 51 8.24 8.06 15.67
CA PHE A 51 8.88 8.64 14.47
C PHE A 51 9.29 10.11 14.62
N SER A 52 8.76 10.82 15.63
CA SER A 52 9.17 12.21 15.93
C SER A 52 10.40 12.30 16.84
N ASP A 53 10.84 11.18 17.42
CA ASP A 53 12.03 11.09 18.26
C ASP A 53 13.18 10.39 17.51
N PRO A 54 14.23 11.12 17.08
CA PRO A 54 15.37 10.53 16.37
C PRO A 54 16.04 9.39 17.13
N ALA A 55 16.11 9.46 18.47
CA ALA A 55 16.72 8.41 19.27
C ALA A 55 15.88 7.13 19.25
N SER A 56 14.55 7.26 19.22
CA SER A 56 13.65 6.11 19.07
C SER A 56 13.81 5.44 17.70
N VAL A 57 13.90 6.24 16.62
CA VAL A 57 14.10 5.73 15.27
C VAL A 57 15.48 5.07 15.12
N ALA A 58 16.53 5.66 15.68
CA ALA A 58 17.88 5.10 15.69
C ALA A 58 17.94 3.73 16.41
N ARG A 59 17.26 3.60 17.56
CA ARG A 59 17.16 2.30 18.26
C ARG A 59 16.44 1.26 17.40
N ALA A 60 15.40 1.65 16.68
CA ALA A 60 14.66 0.76 15.82
C ALA A 60 15.51 0.18 14.67
N MET A 61 16.51 0.92 14.20
CA MET A 61 17.43 0.51 13.12
C MET A 61 18.60 -0.35 13.60
N GLN A 62 18.79 -0.56 14.90
CA GLN A 62 19.92 -1.37 15.40
C GLN A 62 19.80 -2.83 14.95
N GLY A 63 20.86 -3.34 14.31
CA GLY A 63 20.92 -4.72 13.79
C GLY A 63 20.02 -4.99 12.59
N VAL A 64 19.47 -3.95 11.95
CA VAL A 64 18.68 -4.04 10.74
C VAL A 64 19.58 -4.10 9.52
N GLU A 65 19.37 -5.09 8.67
CA GLU A 65 20.08 -5.31 7.42
C GLU A 65 19.29 -4.72 6.23
N ALA A 66 17.97 -4.88 6.26
CA ALA A 66 17.08 -4.35 5.23
C ALA A 66 15.81 -3.75 5.86
N VAL A 67 15.29 -2.67 5.28
CA VAL A 67 14.10 -1.98 5.77
C VAL A 67 13.06 -1.80 4.67
N LEU A 68 11.81 -2.18 4.97
CA LEU A 68 10.63 -1.78 4.21
C LEU A 68 10.07 -0.49 4.80
N MET A 69 10.19 0.59 4.06
CA MET A 69 9.59 1.89 4.37
C MET A 69 8.18 1.94 3.75
N ALA A 70 7.20 1.41 4.46
CA ALA A 70 5.79 1.50 4.13
C ALA A 70 5.16 2.52 5.07
N CYS A 71 4.56 3.56 4.52
CA CYS A 71 3.84 4.59 5.27
C CYS A 71 2.55 4.91 4.52
N PRO A 72 1.42 5.13 5.21
CA PRO A 72 0.21 5.60 4.56
C PRO A 72 0.43 6.91 3.81
N PRO A 73 -0.26 7.16 2.69
CA PRO A 73 -0.15 8.43 1.94
C PRO A 73 -0.82 9.55 2.74
N MET A 74 -0.06 10.22 3.59
CA MET A 74 -0.50 11.33 4.44
C MET A 74 0.44 12.53 4.28
N PRO A 75 0.03 13.75 4.68
CA PRO A 75 0.86 14.95 4.50
C PRO A 75 2.28 14.82 5.05
N GLN A 76 2.46 14.02 6.11
CA GLN A 76 3.73 13.85 6.80
C GLN A 76 4.60 12.70 6.24
N VAL A 77 4.14 11.98 5.20
CA VAL A 77 4.85 10.78 4.70
C VAL A 77 6.28 11.11 4.24
N SER A 78 6.45 12.24 3.57
CA SER A 78 7.76 12.68 3.09
C SER A 78 8.75 12.90 4.24
N GLU A 79 8.34 13.59 5.30
CA GLU A 79 9.18 13.85 6.47
C GLU A 79 9.42 12.58 7.30
N ALA A 80 8.39 11.73 7.46
CA ALA A 80 8.53 10.45 8.18
C ALA A 80 9.53 9.53 7.48
N GLN A 81 9.42 9.37 6.17
CA GLN A 81 10.34 8.54 5.40
C GLN A 81 11.75 9.13 5.36
N LYS A 82 11.90 10.45 5.33
CA LYS A 82 13.20 11.12 5.43
C LYS A 82 13.90 10.75 6.73
N ARG A 83 13.23 10.84 7.88
CA ARG A 83 13.81 10.47 9.20
C ARG A 83 14.19 8.98 9.26
N LEU A 84 13.35 8.11 8.73
CA LEU A 84 13.67 6.68 8.61
C LEU A 84 14.91 6.45 7.75
N ALA A 85 15.01 7.16 6.63
CA ALA A 85 16.14 7.08 5.71
C ALA A 85 17.46 7.58 6.35
N GLU A 86 17.41 8.69 7.09
CA GLU A 86 18.55 9.20 7.84
C GLU A 86 19.06 8.19 8.87
N ALA A 87 18.14 7.58 9.63
CA ALA A 87 18.50 6.57 10.61
C ALA A 87 19.03 5.28 9.97
N ALA A 88 18.43 4.84 8.86
CA ALA A 88 18.89 3.69 8.09
C ALA A 88 20.32 3.91 7.56
N ARG A 89 20.61 5.10 7.03
CA ARG A 89 21.96 5.48 6.59
C ARG A 89 22.97 5.48 7.73
N GLN A 90 22.59 6.03 8.89
CA GLN A 90 23.47 6.06 10.08
C GLN A 90 23.75 4.67 10.65
N ALA A 91 22.76 3.78 10.56
CA ALA A 91 22.87 2.39 10.99
C ALA A 91 23.52 1.46 9.93
N CYS A 92 23.96 2.01 8.79
CA CYS A 92 24.53 1.26 7.67
C CYS A 92 23.59 0.15 7.17
N VAL A 93 22.26 0.41 7.14
CA VAL A 93 21.28 -0.51 6.56
C VAL A 93 21.61 -0.71 5.08
N GLU A 94 21.76 -1.96 4.66
CA GLU A 94 22.26 -2.31 3.32
C GLU A 94 21.20 -2.11 2.25
N ARG A 95 19.93 -2.46 2.55
CA ARG A 95 18.84 -2.44 1.58
C ARG A 95 17.65 -1.64 2.10
N VAL A 96 17.17 -0.76 1.25
CA VAL A 96 15.98 0.07 1.52
C VAL A 96 14.95 -0.20 0.43
N VAL A 97 13.79 -0.68 0.82
CA VAL A 97 12.63 -0.82 -0.07
C VAL A 97 11.57 0.21 0.34
N GLN A 98 11.17 1.06 -0.58
CA GLN A 98 10.20 2.12 -0.36
C GLN A 98 8.87 1.79 -1.03
N ILE A 99 7.79 1.78 -0.27
CA ILE A 99 6.45 1.77 -0.86
C ILE A 99 6.05 3.21 -1.20
N SER A 100 5.71 3.41 -2.46
CA SER A 100 5.26 4.66 -3.06
C SER A 100 3.90 4.43 -3.74
N GLY A 101 3.61 5.10 -4.85
CA GLY A 101 2.38 4.92 -5.64
C GLY A 101 2.64 5.08 -7.14
N ALA A 102 1.92 4.36 -7.96
CA ALA A 102 1.97 4.53 -9.41
C ALA A 102 1.55 5.96 -9.78
N GLY A 103 2.41 6.65 -10.54
CA GLY A 103 2.25 8.08 -10.85
C GLY A 103 2.84 9.03 -9.80
N ALA A 104 3.60 8.53 -8.80
CA ALA A 104 4.29 9.40 -7.84
C ALA A 104 5.23 10.38 -8.54
N ASP A 105 5.01 11.68 -8.30
CA ASP A 105 5.76 12.79 -8.88
C ASP A 105 5.67 13.99 -7.92
N PRO A 106 6.81 14.62 -7.53
CA PRO A 106 6.79 15.80 -6.67
C PRO A 106 6.08 17.01 -7.29
N GLN A 107 5.90 17.03 -8.61
CA GLN A 107 5.19 18.07 -9.34
C GLN A 107 3.72 17.72 -9.64
N MET A 108 3.22 16.58 -9.14
CA MET A 108 1.84 16.16 -9.36
C MET A 108 0.85 17.19 -8.83
N CYS A 109 0.05 17.77 -9.73
CA CYS A 109 -0.91 18.81 -9.38
C CYS A 109 -2.34 18.29 -9.14
N CYS A 110 -2.73 17.16 -9.75
CA CYS A 110 -4.10 16.65 -9.72
C CYS A 110 -4.36 15.59 -8.63
N ALA A 111 -3.33 15.12 -7.93
CA ALA A 111 -3.45 14.11 -6.88
C ALA A 111 -2.36 14.29 -5.82
N ARG A 112 -2.69 15.02 -4.75
CA ARG A 112 -1.73 15.33 -3.67
C ARG A 112 -1.13 14.10 -3.01
N MET A 113 -1.83 12.99 -2.94
CA MET A 113 -1.25 11.74 -2.39
C MET A 113 -0.05 11.27 -3.21
N LEU A 114 -0.11 11.34 -4.52
CA LEU A 114 1.00 10.98 -5.41
C LEU A 114 2.12 12.02 -5.36
N ARG A 115 1.80 13.28 -5.15
CA ARG A 115 2.81 14.32 -4.90
C ARG A 115 3.57 14.05 -3.60
N TRP A 116 2.89 13.73 -2.50
CA TRP A 116 3.54 13.40 -1.23
C TRP A 116 4.51 12.21 -1.35
N TYR A 117 4.12 11.17 -2.11
CA TYR A 117 5.02 10.07 -2.42
C TYR A 117 6.19 10.50 -3.31
N GLY A 118 5.95 11.32 -4.33
CA GLY A 118 7.02 11.86 -5.18
C GLY A 118 8.03 12.69 -4.40
N GLU A 119 7.56 13.54 -3.48
CA GLU A 119 8.42 14.31 -2.57
C GLU A 119 9.26 13.39 -1.65
N ALA A 120 8.66 12.30 -1.15
CA ALA A 120 9.36 11.31 -0.34
C ALA A 120 10.45 10.59 -1.15
N GLU A 121 10.17 10.17 -2.39
CA GLU A 121 11.15 9.58 -3.29
C GLU A 121 12.31 10.54 -3.59
N ALA A 122 12.00 11.81 -3.88
CA ALA A 122 13.00 12.84 -4.14
C ALA A 122 13.92 13.08 -2.94
N ASN A 123 13.38 13.09 -1.72
CA ASN A 123 14.15 13.23 -0.50
C ASN A 123 15.14 12.07 -0.29
N LEU A 124 14.72 10.83 -0.50
CA LEU A 124 15.61 9.68 -0.38
C LEU A 124 16.73 9.72 -1.43
N ALA A 125 16.41 10.10 -2.65
CA ALA A 125 17.41 10.25 -3.73
C ALA A 125 18.43 11.36 -3.40
N ALA A 126 17.98 12.51 -2.88
CA ALA A 126 18.85 13.62 -2.48
C ALA A 126 19.82 13.25 -1.35
N MET A 127 19.51 12.23 -0.55
CA MET A 127 20.38 11.72 0.53
C MET A 127 21.43 10.71 0.02
N GLY A 128 21.48 10.43 -1.27
CA GLY A 128 22.40 9.47 -1.88
C GLY A 128 22.05 8.01 -1.60
N LEU A 129 20.86 7.74 -1.08
CA LEU A 129 20.34 6.38 -0.93
C LEU A 129 19.93 5.82 -2.29
N LYS A 130 20.03 4.51 -2.43
CA LYS A 130 19.63 3.75 -3.63
C LYS A 130 18.45 2.82 -3.31
N PRO A 131 17.29 3.36 -2.92
CA PRO A 131 16.16 2.53 -2.55
C PRO A 131 15.60 1.79 -3.76
N THR A 132 15.09 0.58 -3.53
CA THR A 132 14.12 -0.02 -4.46
C THR A 132 12.77 0.65 -4.23
N ARG A 133 12.21 1.28 -5.25
CA ARG A 133 10.93 1.99 -5.16
C ARG A 133 9.84 1.13 -5.77
N LEU A 134 8.88 0.74 -4.97
CA LEU A 134 7.70 0.02 -5.42
C LEU A 134 6.55 1.01 -5.57
N ARG A 135 6.03 1.11 -6.77
CA ARG A 135 4.90 1.98 -7.14
C ARG A 135 3.68 1.12 -7.47
N PRO A 136 2.95 0.62 -6.46
CA PRO A 136 1.73 -0.14 -6.71
C PRO A 136 0.65 0.74 -7.33
N THR A 137 -0.19 0.12 -8.15
CA THR A 137 -1.47 0.68 -8.60
C THR A 137 -2.54 0.50 -7.52
N MET A 138 -3.81 0.65 -7.87
CA MET A 138 -4.92 0.55 -6.93
C MET A 138 -4.98 -0.84 -6.30
N GLN A 139 -4.88 -0.91 -4.97
CA GLN A 139 -4.90 -2.18 -4.27
C GLN A 139 -6.33 -2.75 -4.18
N MET A 140 -6.49 -4.05 -4.49
CA MET A 140 -7.77 -4.75 -4.35
C MET A 140 -8.33 -4.69 -2.93
N GLN A 141 -7.48 -4.55 -1.93
CA GLN A 141 -7.87 -4.42 -0.53
C GLN A 141 -8.74 -3.17 -0.26
N MET A 142 -8.72 -2.16 -1.15
CA MET A 142 -9.68 -1.05 -1.09
C MET A 142 -11.14 -1.55 -1.18
N LEU A 143 -11.39 -2.66 -1.87
CA LEU A 143 -12.75 -3.25 -1.97
C LEU A 143 -13.30 -3.67 -0.61
N LEU A 144 -12.45 -3.95 0.38
CA LEU A 144 -12.88 -4.26 1.74
C LEU A 144 -13.55 -3.06 2.44
N GLU A 145 -13.26 -1.83 2.00
CA GLU A 145 -13.95 -0.64 2.51
C GLU A 145 -15.44 -0.63 2.16
N PHE A 146 -15.82 -1.31 1.06
CA PHE A 146 -17.22 -1.46 0.64
C PHE A 146 -17.91 -2.70 1.21
N ALA A 147 -17.21 -3.53 1.98
CA ALA A 147 -17.77 -4.76 2.52
C ALA A 147 -19.11 -4.56 3.27
N PRO A 148 -19.29 -3.55 4.16
CA PRO A 148 -20.56 -3.34 4.82
C PRO A 148 -21.72 -3.06 3.84
N SER A 149 -21.50 -2.25 2.81
CA SER A 149 -22.50 -1.94 1.78
C SER A 149 -22.78 -3.13 0.88
N ILE A 150 -21.74 -3.90 0.56
CA ILE A 150 -21.87 -5.14 -0.20
C ILE A 150 -22.73 -6.14 0.59
N VAL A 151 -22.42 -6.37 1.87
CA VAL A 151 -23.17 -7.32 2.73
C VAL A 151 -24.63 -6.91 2.85
N GLN A 152 -24.89 -5.64 3.16
CA GLN A 152 -26.24 -5.17 3.47
C GLN A 152 -27.12 -4.92 2.23
N HIS A 153 -26.51 -4.44 1.14
CA HIS A 153 -27.26 -3.92 0.00
C HIS A 153 -26.82 -4.48 -1.36
N GLY A 154 -25.72 -5.24 -1.42
CA GLY A 154 -25.14 -5.68 -2.70
C GLY A 154 -24.62 -4.51 -3.54
N LEU A 155 -24.08 -3.46 -2.91
CA LEU A 155 -23.66 -2.24 -3.58
C LEU A 155 -22.21 -1.87 -3.34
N ILE A 156 -21.54 -1.45 -4.42
CA ILE A 156 -20.30 -0.68 -4.39
C ILE A 156 -20.66 0.73 -4.86
N CYS A 157 -20.42 1.75 -4.04
CA CYS A 157 -20.72 3.14 -4.36
C CYS A 157 -19.44 3.98 -4.35
N GLY A 158 -19.20 4.76 -5.41
CA GLY A 158 -18.04 5.67 -5.46
C GLY A 158 -18.10 6.56 -6.70
N PRO A 159 -17.31 7.65 -6.74
CA PRO A 159 -17.30 8.60 -7.85
C PRO A 159 -16.31 8.16 -8.95
N PHE A 160 -16.41 6.89 -9.37
CA PHE A 160 -15.40 6.28 -10.25
C PHE A 160 -15.80 6.31 -11.72
N ARG A 161 -17.04 6.69 -12.02
CA ARG A 161 -17.59 6.75 -13.39
C ARG A 161 -17.41 5.40 -14.13
N SER A 162 -17.10 5.47 -15.42
CA SER A 162 -16.74 4.31 -16.25
C SER A 162 -15.23 4.10 -16.38
N ALA A 163 -14.42 4.76 -15.53
CA ALA A 163 -12.97 4.62 -15.62
C ALA A 163 -12.52 3.20 -15.35
N GLN A 164 -11.55 2.77 -16.12
CA GLN A 164 -10.89 1.49 -15.94
C GLN A 164 -9.63 1.68 -15.09
N TRP A 165 -9.48 0.83 -14.10
CA TRP A 165 -8.36 0.89 -13.15
C TRP A 165 -7.56 -0.40 -13.22
N THR A 166 -6.24 -0.27 -13.15
CA THR A 166 -5.37 -1.42 -13.02
C THR A 166 -5.25 -1.77 -11.55
N TRP A 167 -5.76 -2.94 -11.19
CA TRP A 167 -5.81 -3.41 -9.80
C TRP A 167 -4.61 -4.28 -9.48
N VAL A 168 -4.17 -4.29 -8.23
CA VAL A 168 -3.12 -5.18 -7.73
C VAL A 168 -3.51 -5.72 -6.35
N ASP A 169 -3.25 -7.00 -6.08
CA ASP A 169 -3.36 -7.52 -4.72
C ASP A 169 -2.16 -7.07 -3.89
N ALA A 170 -2.40 -6.58 -2.67
CA ALA A 170 -1.32 -6.16 -1.76
C ALA A 170 -0.34 -7.30 -1.44
N ARG A 171 -0.76 -8.56 -1.55
CA ARG A 171 0.11 -9.74 -1.38
C ARG A 171 1.10 -9.89 -2.54
N ASP A 172 0.77 -9.44 -3.74
CA ASP A 172 1.70 -9.44 -4.87
C ASP A 172 2.72 -8.30 -4.73
N VAL A 173 2.27 -7.14 -4.25
CA VAL A 173 3.19 -6.05 -3.87
C VAL A 173 4.15 -6.52 -2.77
N ALA A 174 3.64 -7.26 -1.78
CA ALA A 174 4.45 -7.82 -0.70
C ALA A 174 5.49 -8.83 -1.21
N ALA A 175 5.11 -9.71 -2.13
CA ALA A 175 6.04 -10.68 -2.71
C ALA A 175 7.19 -10.00 -3.46
N VAL A 176 6.90 -8.94 -4.23
CA VAL A 176 7.94 -8.10 -4.88
C VAL A 176 8.79 -7.38 -3.83
N ALA A 177 8.18 -6.88 -2.74
CA ALA A 177 8.90 -6.22 -1.65
C ALA A 177 9.86 -7.18 -0.93
N VAL A 178 9.42 -8.42 -0.66
CA VAL A 178 10.26 -9.45 -0.02
C VAL A 178 11.45 -9.79 -0.93
N ALA A 179 11.24 -10.01 -2.22
CA ALA A 179 12.34 -10.25 -3.15
C ALA A 179 13.36 -9.10 -3.13
N ALA A 180 12.88 -7.84 -3.14
CA ALA A 180 13.74 -6.67 -3.09
C ALA A 180 14.45 -6.48 -1.73
N LEU A 181 13.88 -6.96 -0.62
CA LEU A 181 14.54 -6.98 0.69
C LEU A 181 15.64 -8.04 0.78
N GLU A 182 15.49 -9.16 0.05
CA GLU A 182 16.41 -10.28 0.09
C GLU A 182 17.58 -10.15 -0.90
N ASP A 183 17.38 -9.49 -2.06
CA ASP A 183 18.36 -9.43 -3.14
C ASP A 183 18.81 -8.00 -3.47
N PRO A 184 20.12 -7.69 -3.33
CA PRO A 184 20.68 -6.37 -3.62
C PRO A 184 20.63 -5.99 -5.13
N GLN A 185 20.38 -6.91 -6.06
CA GLN A 185 20.25 -6.59 -7.49
C GLN A 185 19.08 -5.64 -7.78
N HIS A 186 18.13 -5.53 -6.88
CA HIS A 186 16.99 -4.62 -6.98
C HIS A 186 17.30 -3.18 -6.54
N ALA A 187 18.50 -2.91 -6.01
CA ALA A 187 18.89 -1.57 -5.55
C ALA A 187 18.76 -0.52 -6.67
N ASP A 188 18.25 0.67 -6.31
CA ASP A 188 18.02 1.80 -7.22
C ASP A 188 17.06 1.52 -8.39
N ARG A 189 16.23 0.49 -8.27
CA ARG A 189 15.18 0.17 -9.24
C ARG A 189 13.85 0.81 -8.87
N ILE A 190 13.06 1.12 -9.90
CA ILE A 190 11.66 1.53 -9.77
C ILE A 190 10.80 0.45 -10.42
N TYR A 191 9.89 -0.12 -9.65
CA TYR A 191 8.96 -1.12 -10.13
C TYR A 191 7.54 -0.60 -10.03
N VAL A 192 6.86 -0.47 -11.15
CA VAL A 192 5.41 -0.23 -11.16
C VAL A 192 4.73 -1.58 -11.01
N VAL A 193 4.17 -1.83 -9.83
CA VAL A 193 3.62 -3.13 -9.46
C VAL A 193 2.11 -3.13 -9.72
N THR A 194 1.69 -3.96 -10.65
CA THR A 194 0.30 -4.07 -11.10
C THR A 194 -0.21 -5.50 -11.03
N GLY A 195 -1.52 -5.67 -11.04
CA GLY A 195 -2.14 -6.93 -11.42
C GLY A 195 -2.14 -7.12 -12.94
N GLY A 196 -2.81 -8.18 -13.40
CA GLY A 196 -2.79 -8.61 -14.80
C GLY A 196 -3.78 -7.88 -15.72
N GLU A 197 -4.66 -7.06 -15.17
CA GLU A 197 -5.78 -6.51 -15.95
C GLU A 197 -6.21 -5.11 -15.49
N THR A 198 -6.89 -4.41 -16.40
CA THR A 198 -7.48 -3.10 -16.18
C THR A 198 -8.98 -3.23 -16.34
N ILE A 199 -9.76 -3.00 -15.29
CA ILE A 199 -11.22 -3.19 -15.28
C ILE A 199 -11.94 -2.05 -14.57
N ALA A 200 -13.20 -1.78 -14.96
CA ALA A 200 -14.03 -0.77 -14.34
C ALA A 200 -14.72 -1.31 -13.07
N PHE A 201 -15.16 -0.41 -12.18
CA PHE A 201 -15.89 -0.81 -10.97
C PHE A 201 -17.21 -1.55 -11.25
N SER A 202 -17.88 -1.27 -12.36
CA SER A 202 -19.05 -2.03 -12.78
C SER A 202 -18.71 -3.50 -13.07
N GLU A 203 -17.59 -3.74 -13.73
CA GLU A 203 -17.10 -5.09 -13.99
C GLU A 203 -16.59 -5.77 -12.69
N VAL A 204 -15.89 -5.01 -11.82
CA VAL A 204 -15.53 -5.52 -10.49
C VAL A 204 -16.77 -6.01 -9.74
N ALA A 205 -17.84 -5.21 -9.68
CA ALA A 205 -19.08 -5.59 -8.99
C ALA A 205 -19.70 -6.87 -9.58
N GLU A 206 -19.79 -6.97 -10.91
CA GLU A 206 -20.33 -8.14 -11.59
C GLU A 206 -19.51 -9.40 -11.29
N ARG A 207 -18.18 -9.33 -11.41
CA ARG A 207 -17.27 -10.45 -11.16
C ARG A 207 -17.27 -10.89 -9.71
N MET A 208 -17.27 -9.93 -8.76
CA MET A 208 -17.46 -10.22 -7.34
C MET A 208 -18.80 -10.95 -7.10
N GLY A 209 -19.88 -10.50 -7.74
CA GLY A 209 -21.19 -11.12 -7.64
C GLY A 209 -21.19 -12.58 -8.10
N ARG A 210 -20.50 -12.88 -9.19
CA ARG A 210 -20.34 -14.27 -9.69
C ARG A 210 -19.62 -15.16 -8.68
N VAL A 211 -18.50 -14.68 -8.11
CA VAL A 211 -17.74 -15.45 -7.11
C VAL A 211 -18.53 -15.66 -5.81
N LEU A 212 -19.28 -14.64 -5.38
CA LEU A 212 -20.02 -14.67 -4.11
C LEU A 212 -21.38 -15.34 -4.24
N GLY A 213 -21.86 -15.63 -5.48
CA GLY A 213 -23.15 -16.25 -5.74
C GLY A 213 -24.36 -15.35 -5.50
N ARG A 214 -24.18 -14.03 -5.62
CA ARG A 214 -25.24 -13.03 -5.41
C ARG A 214 -25.08 -11.80 -6.32
N THR A 215 -26.13 -11.01 -6.47
CA THR A 215 -26.06 -9.79 -7.27
C THR A 215 -25.32 -8.69 -6.49
N ILE A 216 -24.25 -8.16 -7.09
CA ILE A 216 -23.57 -6.94 -6.62
C ILE A 216 -23.60 -5.94 -7.77
N ARG A 217 -23.86 -4.69 -7.46
CA ARG A 217 -23.96 -3.60 -8.45
C ARG A 217 -23.02 -2.45 -8.06
N TYR A 218 -22.50 -1.79 -9.06
CA TYR A 218 -21.83 -0.52 -8.91
C TYR A 218 -22.83 0.62 -9.11
N THR A 219 -22.77 1.62 -8.24
CA THR A 219 -23.54 2.86 -8.36
C THR A 219 -22.57 4.04 -8.31
N ASP A 220 -22.55 4.81 -9.39
CA ASP A 220 -21.79 6.04 -9.42
C ASP A 220 -22.45 7.10 -8.55
N ILE A 221 -21.67 7.78 -7.72
CA ILE A 221 -22.11 8.83 -6.81
C ILE A 221 -21.31 10.10 -7.05
N THR A 222 -21.83 11.22 -6.62
CA THR A 222 -21.12 12.50 -6.69
C THR A 222 -19.95 12.57 -5.72
N ALA A 223 -18.99 13.45 -5.99
CA ALA A 223 -17.89 13.71 -5.05
C ALA A 223 -18.40 14.20 -3.67
N ASN A 224 -19.53 14.92 -3.62
CA ASN A 224 -20.13 15.37 -2.36
C ASN A 224 -20.74 14.21 -1.55
N GLU A 225 -21.40 13.26 -2.19
CA GLU A 225 -21.89 12.05 -1.54
C GLU A 225 -20.75 11.19 -1.02
N ALA A 226 -19.68 11.03 -1.82
CA ALA A 226 -18.46 10.32 -1.42
C ALA A 226 -17.77 11.01 -0.22
N ARG A 227 -17.74 12.37 -0.21
CA ARG A 227 -17.24 13.15 0.94
C ARG A 227 -18.04 12.85 2.20
N GLY A 228 -19.37 12.88 2.13
CA GLY A 228 -20.25 12.56 3.26
C GLY A 228 -20.01 11.14 3.78
N TRP A 229 -19.84 10.16 2.89
CA TRP A 229 -19.53 8.79 3.24
C TRP A 229 -18.20 8.65 3.99
N LEU A 230 -17.14 9.32 3.49
CA LEU A 230 -15.83 9.34 4.15
C LEU A 230 -15.86 10.04 5.50
N GLN A 231 -16.61 11.16 5.63
CA GLN A 231 -16.81 11.87 6.89
C GLN A 231 -17.52 10.98 7.93
N GLY A 232 -18.56 10.27 7.52
CA GLY A 232 -19.28 9.32 8.38
C GLY A 232 -18.43 8.18 8.92
N ARG A 233 -17.29 7.90 8.27
CA ARG A 233 -16.28 6.90 8.68
C ARG A 233 -15.14 7.50 9.51
N GLY A 234 -15.20 8.79 9.85
CA GLY A 234 -14.17 9.45 10.64
C GLY A 234 -12.86 9.72 9.89
N VAL A 235 -12.86 9.70 8.54
CA VAL A 235 -11.67 10.00 7.76
C VAL A 235 -11.31 11.49 7.96
N PRO A 236 -10.05 11.85 8.27
CA PRO A 236 -9.64 13.23 8.45
C PRO A 236 -9.90 14.09 7.19
N PRO A 237 -10.32 15.37 7.34
CA PRO A 237 -10.68 16.22 6.19
C PRO A 237 -9.61 16.29 5.11
N VAL A 238 -8.33 16.44 5.48
CA VAL A 238 -7.21 16.48 4.52
C VAL A 238 -7.10 15.19 3.70
N MET A 239 -7.42 14.04 4.31
CA MET A 239 -7.39 12.74 3.63
C MET A 239 -8.62 12.52 2.76
N ILE A 240 -9.76 13.09 3.13
CA ILE A 240 -10.97 13.08 2.29
C ILE A 240 -10.67 13.80 0.97
N GLU A 241 -10.17 15.02 1.03
CA GLU A 241 -9.85 15.79 -0.18
C GLU A 241 -8.75 15.08 -1.01
N ALA A 242 -7.74 14.52 -0.36
CA ALA A 242 -6.69 13.79 -1.05
C ALA A 242 -7.21 12.53 -1.78
N ARG A 243 -8.15 11.80 -1.17
CA ARG A 243 -8.79 10.64 -1.82
C ARG A 243 -9.69 11.07 -2.99
N LEU A 244 -10.48 12.13 -2.82
CA LEU A 244 -11.35 12.62 -3.88
C LEU A 244 -10.55 13.13 -5.10
N GLU A 245 -9.44 13.83 -4.87
CA GLU A 245 -8.52 14.23 -5.94
C GLU A 245 -7.94 13.03 -6.69
N LEU A 246 -7.47 12.01 -5.97
CA LEU A 246 -6.94 10.79 -6.58
C LEU A 246 -8.01 10.07 -7.40
N TRP A 247 -9.21 9.92 -6.85
CA TRP A 247 -10.33 9.25 -7.52
C TRP A 247 -10.78 10.02 -8.77
N ASP A 248 -10.85 11.35 -8.70
CA ASP A 248 -11.20 12.16 -9.86
C ASP A 248 -10.11 12.14 -10.94
N ALA A 249 -8.84 12.15 -10.56
CA ALA A 249 -7.73 12.03 -11.50
C ALA A 249 -7.74 10.67 -12.22
N CYS A 250 -8.01 9.59 -11.51
CA CYS A 250 -8.19 8.26 -12.10
C CYS A 250 -9.45 8.22 -12.98
N ALA A 251 -10.59 8.73 -12.49
CA ALA A 251 -11.86 8.76 -13.22
C ALA A 251 -11.82 9.63 -14.48
N SER A 252 -10.91 10.60 -14.52
CA SER A 252 -10.65 11.49 -15.66
C SER A 252 -9.50 11.00 -16.57
N ASN A 253 -8.97 9.79 -16.34
CA ASN A 253 -7.82 9.20 -17.05
C ASN A 253 -6.55 10.07 -17.03
N LEU A 254 -6.39 10.94 -16.03
CA LEU A 254 -5.17 11.72 -15.83
C LEU A 254 -4.04 10.86 -15.25
N ILE A 255 -4.41 9.78 -14.55
CA ILE A 255 -3.51 8.79 -13.99
C ILE A 255 -3.98 7.42 -14.49
N ASN A 256 -3.34 6.93 -15.54
CA ASN A 256 -3.63 5.60 -16.09
C ASN A 256 -2.33 4.82 -16.23
N VAL A 257 -2.31 3.62 -15.68
CA VAL A 257 -1.15 2.73 -15.70
C VAL A 257 -1.58 1.39 -16.28
N ALA A 258 -1.01 1.03 -17.41
CA ALA A 258 -1.21 -0.28 -18.02
C ALA A 258 -0.63 -1.40 -17.15
N PRO A 259 -1.16 -2.63 -17.24
CA PRO A 259 -0.56 -3.80 -16.61
C PRO A 259 0.92 -3.97 -16.98
N THR A 260 1.74 -4.36 -16.00
CA THR A 260 3.16 -4.65 -16.16
C THR A 260 3.44 -6.13 -15.85
N SER A 261 4.58 -6.65 -16.28
CA SER A 261 5.05 -8.01 -16.01
C SER A 261 5.83 -8.14 -14.69
N VAL A 262 5.97 -7.06 -13.93
CA VAL A 262 6.85 -6.97 -12.74
C VAL A 262 6.61 -8.08 -11.73
N VAL A 263 5.34 -8.37 -11.39
CA VAL A 263 5.03 -9.45 -10.44
C VAL A 263 5.55 -10.78 -10.97
N LYS A 264 5.27 -11.11 -12.22
CA LYS A 264 5.71 -12.36 -12.85
C LYS A 264 7.23 -12.45 -12.96
N GLU A 265 7.88 -11.38 -13.42
CA GLU A 265 9.34 -11.33 -13.61
C GLU A 265 10.10 -11.51 -12.30
N ILE A 266 9.63 -10.90 -11.21
CA ILE A 266 10.34 -10.93 -9.94
C ILE A 266 9.97 -12.17 -9.12
N THR A 267 8.70 -12.58 -9.12
CA THR A 267 8.22 -13.65 -8.24
C THR A 267 8.09 -15.01 -8.94
N GLY A 268 8.18 -15.05 -10.27
CA GLY A 268 7.93 -16.25 -11.07
C GLY A 268 6.45 -16.68 -11.15
N ARG A 269 5.53 -15.91 -10.57
CA ARG A 269 4.09 -16.20 -10.53
C ARG A 269 3.28 -15.11 -11.23
N GLU A 270 2.18 -15.50 -11.87
CA GLU A 270 1.22 -14.51 -12.34
C GLU A 270 0.65 -13.71 -11.15
N PRO A 271 0.31 -12.42 -11.35
CA PRO A 271 -0.39 -11.66 -10.31
C PRO A 271 -1.76 -12.27 -10.03
N ARG A 272 -2.20 -12.17 -8.79
CA ARG A 272 -3.52 -12.66 -8.37
C ARG A 272 -4.63 -11.96 -9.13
N SER A 273 -5.62 -12.73 -9.53
CA SER A 273 -6.86 -12.25 -10.15
C SER A 273 -7.81 -11.64 -9.12
N LEU A 274 -8.80 -10.88 -9.60
CA LEU A 274 -9.89 -10.39 -8.77
C LEU A 274 -10.68 -11.56 -8.15
N GLU A 275 -10.89 -12.64 -8.90
CA GLU A 275 -11.62 -13.81 -8.43
C GLU A 275 -10.92 -14.50 -7.26
N GLU A 276 -9.61 -14.69 -7.34
CA GLU A 276 -8.80 -15.25 -6.25
C GLU A 276 -8.87 -14.35 -5.01
N PHE A 277 -8.72 -13.02 -5.18
CA PHE A 277 -8.88 -12.06 -4.10
C PHE A 277 -10.26 -12.19 -3.42
N VAL A 278 -11.34 -12.18 -4.19
CA VAL A 278 -12.71 -12.26 -3.66
C VAL A 278 -12.96 -13.60 -2.97
N ALA A 279 -12.45 -14.70 -3.51
CA ALA A 279 -12.56 -16.02 -2.90
C ALA A 279 -11.84 -16.08 -1.54
N ASP A 280 -10.62 -15.56 -1.47
CA ASP A 280 -9.82 -15.53 -0.24
C ASP A 280 -10.42 -14.65 0.85
N TYR A 281 -11.02 -13.53 0.45
CA TYR A 281 -11.68 -12.58 1.35
C TYR A 281 -13.21 -12.77 1.46
N ARG A 282 -13.72 -13.94 1.02
CA ARG A 282 -15.17 -14.23 1.02
C ARG A 282 -15.84 -13.92 2.35
N GLY A 283 -15.21 -14.25 3.48
CA GLY A 283 -15.74 -13.99 4.81
C GLY A 283 -15.99 -12.52 5.14
N ALA A 284 -15.29 -11.60 4.50
CA ALA A 284 -15.50 -10.17 4.66
C ALA A 284 -16.73 -9.67 3.88
N PHE A 285 -17.13 -10.38 2.83
CA PHE A 285 -18.22 -10.01 1.92
C PHE A 285 -19.50 -10.88 2.12
N ALA A 286 -19.51 -11.79 3.09
CA ALA A 286 -20.61 -12.72 3.36
C ALA A 286 -21.69 -12.13 4.30
#